data_9604e92453533b246487c537fd8ec264
#
_entry.id   9604e92453533b246487c537fd8ec264
#
_cell.length_a   1.000
_cell.length_b   1.000
_cell.length_c   1.000
_cell.angle_alpha   90.00
_cell.angle_beta   90.00
_cell.angle_gamma   90.00
#
_symmetry.space_group_name_H-M   'P 1'
#
loop_
_entity.id
_entity.type
_entity.pdbx_description
1 polymer ?
#
loop_
_entity_poly.entity_id
_entity_poly.type
_entity_poly.pdbx_seq_one_letter_code
_entity_poly.pdbx_strand_id
1 'polypeptide(L)'
;MVESVAEPPFPDALRVDEAPGPHVLLGPVLGFLGVWRGRGRGGYPTLDDDFAYAQEVSFRHDGRPFLRYEARAWLLDGDGAPLRPAARESGWWRLQPDGRVEALVAQPTGITEVLVGHAGEGAVDLSTHSVALTPTAKDVTATRRRYTLADGDTDTFTFVHDLAAVGQPLQHHLSATLRREVGQSTPPTSSWNSSVQ
;
A
#
# COMPACT_ATOMS: atom_id res chain seq x y z
N MET A 1 -16.76 23.74 -30.39
CA MET A 1 -15.35 23.29 -30.23
C MET A 1 -15.08 23.22 -28.73
N VAL A 2 -14.70 22.05 -28.22
CA VAL A 2 -14.27 21.92 -26.82
C VAL A 2 -12.82 22.40 -26.78
N GLU A 3 -12.56 23.44 -25.99
CA GLU A 3 -11.21 23.96 -25.80
C GLU A 3 -10.34 22.90 -25.11
N SER A 4 -9.18 22.59 -25.65
CA SER A 4 -8.26 21.62 -25.05
C SER A 4 -7.76 22.17 -23.72
N VAL A 5 -8.03 21.46 -22.63
CA VAL A 5 -7.49 21.78 -21.31
C VAL A 5 -6.02 21.33 -21.27
N ALA A 6 -5.14 22.19 -20.72
CA ALA A 6 -3.75 21.85 -20.51
C ALA A 6 -3.60 20.61 -19.62
N GLU A 7 -2.45 19.93 -19.71
CA GLU A 7 -2.13 18.81 -18.79
C GLU A 7 -2.29 19.25 -17.32
N PRO A 8 -2.67 18.33 -16.42
CA PRO A 8 -2.77 18.63 -15.00
C PRO A 8 -1.49 19.26 -14.47
N PRO A 9 -1.55 20.45 -13.82
CA PRO A 9 -0.33 21.19 -13.43
C PRO A 9 0.36 20.61 -12.17
N PHE A 10 -0.24 19.62 -11.51
CA PHE A 10 0.24 19.02 -10.27
C PHE A 10 0.39 17.51 -10.45
N PRO A 11 1.54 17.03 -10.99
CA PRO A 11 1.78 15.61 -11.19
C PRO A 11 2.00 14.89 -9.85
N ASP A 12 1.68 13.60 -9.84
CA ASP A 12 2.09 12.71 -8.75
C ASP A 12 3.59 12.42 -8.84
N ALA A 13 4.33 12.62 -7.73
CA ALA A 13 5.74 12.31 -7.60
C ALA A 13 5.96 10.94 -6.94
N LEU A 14 6.98 10.22 -7.42
CA LEU A 14 7.41 8.92 -6.87
C LEU A 14 8.61 9.06 -5.92
N ARG A 15 9.23 10.23 -5.89
CA ARG A 15 10.49 10.49 -5.20
C ARG A 15 10.42 11.81 -4.45
N VAL A 16 11.22 11.92 -3.40
CA VAL A 16 11.30 13.15 -2.57
C VAL A 16 11.99 14.31 -3.28
N ASP A 17 12.85 14.02 -4.27
CA ASP A 17 13.59 15.01 -5.06
C ASP A 17 12.83 15.46 -6.32
N GLU A 18 11.64 14.94 -6.57
CA GLU A 18 10.73 15.38 -7.62
C GLU A 18 9.84 16.54 -7.13
N ALA A 19 9.42 17.41 -8.05
CA ALA A 19 8.43 18.44 -7.76
C ALA A 19 6.99 17.88 -7.96
N PRO A 20 6.06 18.24 -7.05
CA PRO A 20 6.24 19.04 -5.84
C PRO A 20 7.01 18.26 -4.76
N GLY A 21 7.75 18.95 -3.87
CA GLY A 21 8.37 18.30 -2.71
C GLY A 21 7.33 17.69 -1.75
N PRO A 22 7.68 16.62 -1.01
CA PRO A 22 6.73 15.95 -0.13
C PRO A 22 6.35 16.85 1.07
N HIS A 23 5.09 16.73 1.51
CA HIS A 23 4.62 17.42 2.70
C HIS A 23 5.33 16.88 3.96
N VAL A 24 5.62 17.75 4.95
CA VAL A 24 6.35 17.40 6.17
C VAL A 24 5.72 16.23 6.95
N LEU A 25 4.41 16.12 6.99
CA LEU A 25 3.70 15.02 7.65
C LEU A 25 3.95 13.65 7.01
N LEU A 26 4.45 13.59 5.78
CA LEU A 26 4.81 12.33 5.15
C LEU A 26 6.13 11.74 5.66
N GLY A 27 6.89 12.46 6.51
CA GLY A 27 8.18 12.01 7.06
C GLY A 27 8.23 10.52 7.43
N PRO A 28 7.30 10.01 8.28
CA PRO A 28 7.29 8.61 8.71
C PRO A 28 7.11 7.57 7.60
N VAL A 29 6.58 7.97 6.45
CA VAL A 29 6.24 7.07 5.33
C VAL A 29 7.02 7.36 4.05
N LEU A 30 7.95 8.32 4.04
CA LEU A 30 8.76 8.66 2.86
C LEU A 30 9.55 7.46 2.33
N GLY A 31 9.96 6.55 3.20
CA GLY A 31 10.64 5.33 2.82
C GLY A 31 9.81 4.39 1.95
N PHE A 32 8.48 4.53 1.91
CA PHE A 32 7.61 3.73 1.05
C PHE A 32 7.42 4.32 -0.35
N LEU A 33 7.78 5.58 -0.61
CA LEU A 33 7.62 6.18 -1.94
C LEU A 33 8.27 5.33 -3.02
N GLY A 34 7.60 5.24 -4.17
CA GLY A 34 8.10 4.52 -5.33
C GLY A 34 7.19 3.39 -5.80
N VAL A 35 7.72 2.58 -6.70
CA VAL A 35 7.10 1.34 -7.20
C VAL A 35 7.89 0.15 -6.65
N TRP A 36 7.15 -0.83 -6.17
CA TRP A 36 7.68 -2.01 -5.51
C TRP A 36 7.11 -3.27 -6.14
N ARG A 37 7.96 -4.26 -6.38
CA ARG A 37 7.53 -5.57 -6.90
C ARG A 37 8.08 -6.70 -6.08
N GLY A 38 7.29 -7.77 -5.95
CA GLY A 38 7.74 -8.94 -5.24
C GLY A 38 6.79 -10.11 -5.31
N ARG A 39 7.16 -11.14 -4.58
CA ARG A 39 6.41 -12.40 -4.53
C ARG A 39 5.96 -12.66 -3.11
N GLY A 40 4.87 -13.40 -3.01
CA GLY A 40 4.28 -13.78 -1.75
C GLY A 40 3.57 -15.13 -1.80
N ARG A 41 3.04 -15.49 -0.65
CA ARG A 41 2.18 -16.66 -0.46
C ARG A 41 0.89 -16.22 0.19
N GLY A 42 -0.18 -16.92 -0.12
CA GLY A 42 -1.48 -16.72 0.48
C GLY A 42 -2.22 -18.04 0.63
N GLY A 43 -3.15 -18.04 1.56
CA GLY A 43 -4.06 -19.14 1.83
C GLY A 43 -5.27 -18.63 2.59
N TYR A 44 -6.34 -19.41 2.61
CA TYR A 44 -7.52 -19.09 3.39
C TYR A 44 -8.34 -20.36 3.64
N PRO A 45 -9.02 -20.55 4.78
CA PRO A 45 -9.71 -21.80 5.10
C PRO A 45 -10.80 -22.24 4.12
N THR A 46 -11.27 -21.33 3.25
CA THR A 46 -12.26 -21.63 2.21
C THR A 46 -11.65 -21.93 0.86
N LEU A 47 -10.33 -22.02 0.76
CA LEU A 47 -9.59 -22.43 -0.43
C LEU A 47 -9.07 -23.86 -0.22
N ASP A 48 -9.01 -24.62 -1.31
CA ASP A 48 -8.52 -26.00 -1.28
C ASP A 48 -7.01 -26.06 -0.99
N ASP A 49 -6.24 -25.11 -1.54
CA ASP A 49 -4.78 -25.06 -1.41
C ASP A 49 -4.27 -23.63 -1.19
N ASP A 50 -3.09 -23.52 -0.59
CA ASP A 50 -2.30 -22.30 -0.57
C ASP A 50 -1.81 -21.95 -1.98
N PHE A 51 -1.57 -20.67 -2.22
CA PHE A 51 -1.16 -20.18 -3.53
C PHE A 51 0.06 -19.25 -3.46
N ALA A 52 0.87 -19.30 -4.51
CA ALA A 52 1.90 -18.31 -4.78
C ALA A 52 1.34 -17.15 -5.60
N TYR A 53 1.78 -15.96 -5.30
CA TYR A 53 1.41 -14.76 -6.07
C TYR A 53 2.57 -13.79 -6.21
N ALA A 54 2.47 -12.90 -7.17
CA ALA A 54 3.32 -11.74 -7.26
C ALA A 54 2.46 -10.47 -7.22
N GLN A 55 3.04 -9.37 -6.76
CA GLN A 55 2.36 -8.08 -6.71
C GLN A 55 3.28 -6.93 -7.03
N GLU A 56 2.67 -5.85 -7.47
CA GLU A 56 3.24 -4.52 -7.58
C GLU A 56 2.44 -3.57 -6.69
N VAL A 57 3.16 -2.76 -5.92
CA VAL A 57 2.59 -1.70 -5.08
C VAL A 57 3.26 -0.39 -5.44
N SER A 58 2.50 0.70 -5.54
CA SER A 58 3.06 2.03 -5.72
C SER A 58 2.53 3.02 -4.70
N PHE A 59 3.43 3.87 -4.22
CA PHE A 59 3.13 5.01 -3.36
C PHE A 59 3.65 6.29 -4.02
N ARG A 60 2.77 7.28 -4.17
CA ARG A 60 3.04 8.57 -4.81
C ARG A 60 2.52 9.70 -3.94
N HIS A 61 3.08 10.90 -4.09
CA HIS A 61 2.57 12.11 -3.44
C HIS A 61 2.43 13.24 -4.47
N ASP A 62 1.63 14.25 -4.12
CA ASP A 62 1.42 15.46 -4.91
C ASP A 62 1.72 16.75 -4.09
N GLY A 63 2.56 16.62 -3.05
CA GLY A 63 2.92 17.71 -2.13
C GLY A 63 1.93 17.91 -0.97
N ARG A 64 0.80 17.23 -0.96
CA ARG A 64 -0.16 17.22 0.16
C ARG A 64 0.17 16.12 1.18
N PRO A 65 -0.41 16.10 2.39
CA PRO A 65 -0.16 15.08 3.42
C PRO A 65 -0.85 13.74 3.10
N PHE A 66 -0.81 13.32 1.85
CA PHE A 66 -1.42 12.08 1.36
C PHE A 66 -0.42 11.31 0.51
N LEU A 67 -0.41 9.98 0.68
CA LEU A 67 0.14 9.08 -0.33
C LEU A 67 -1.00 8.50 -1.15
N ARG A 68 -0.92 8.59 -2.47
CA ARG A 68 -1.71 7.78 -3.37
C ARG A 68 -1.16 6.36 -3.33
N TYR A 69 -2.04 5.40 -3.10
CA TYR A 69 -1.74 3.98 -3.01
C TYR A 69 -2.39 3.24 -4.18
N GLU A 70 -1.63 2.40 -4.84
CA GLU A 70 -2.15 1.44 -5.82
C GLU A 70 -1.45 0.10 -5.64
N ALA A 71 -2.21 -0.99 -5.72
CA ALA A 71 -1.67 -2.34 -5.73
C ALA A 71 -2.35 -3.19 -6.80
N ARG A 72 -1.58 -4.10 -7.38
CA ARG A 72 -2.08 -5.14 -8.27
C ARG A 72 -1.34 -6.44 -8.02
N ALA A 73 -2.07 -7.55 -8.05
CA ALA A 73 -1.51 -8.88 -7.83
C ALA A 73 -1.97 -9.83 -8.92
N TRP A 74 -1.19 -10.88 -9.12
CA TRP A 74 -1.50 -12.00 -10.02
C TRP A 74 -1.02 -13.31 -9.40
N LEU A 75 -1.78 -14.37 -9.63
CA LEU A 75 -1.38 -15.70 -9.19
C LEU A 75 -0.23 -16.21 -10.06
N LEU A 76 0.59 -17.07 -9.47
CA LEU A 76 1.67 -17.77 -10.13
C LEU A 76 1.32 -19.27 -10.26
N ASP A 77 1.78 -19.89 -11.32
CA ASP A 77 1.73 -21.34 -11.49
C ASP A 77 2.86 -22.04 -10.73
N GLY A 78 2.95 -23.37 -10.87
CA GLY A 78 3.97 -24.20 -10.20
C GLY A 78 5.40 -23.87 -10.60
N ASP A 79 5.61 -23.28 -11.77
CA ASP A 79 6.92 -22.85 -12.28
C ASP A 79 7.23 -21.38 -11.93
N GLY A 80 6.28 -20.70 -11.29
CA GLY A 80 6.40 -19.30 -10.88
C GLY A 80 6.13 -18.30 -12.00
N ALA A 81 5.51 -18.71 -13.12
CA ALA A 81 5.07 -17.84 -14.18
C ALA A 81 3.69 -17.24 -13.87
N PRO A 82 3.36 -16.04 -14.40
CA PRO A 82 2.06 -15.42 -14.21
C PRO A 82 0.93 -16.26 -14.79
N LEU A 83 -0.03 -16.66 -13.94
CA LEU A 83 -1.18 -17.49 -14.32
C LEU A 83 -2.41 -16.65 -14.69
N ARG A 84 -2.82 -15.71 -13.82
CA ARG A 84 -3.97 -14.82 -14.04
C ARG A 84 -3.96 -13.63 -13.08
N PRO A 85 -4.65 -12.53 -13.42
CA PRO A 85 -4.89 -11.45 -12.47
C PRO A 85 -5.64 -11.96 -11.22
N ALA A 86 -5.31 -11.39 -10.06
CA ALA A 86 -5.93 -11.73 -8.78
C ALA A 86 -6.58 -10.51 -8.12
N ALA A 87 -5.81 -9.63 -7.51
CA ALA A 87 -6.32 -8.46 -6.79
C ALA A 87 -5.91 -7.14 -7.46
N ARG A 88 -6.72 -6.12 -7.24
CA ARG A 88 -6.41 -4.73 -7.57
C ARG A 88 -6.98 -3.83 -6.50
N GLU A 89 -6.19 -2.84 -6.07
CA GLU A 89 -6.57 -1.87 -5.07
C GLU A 89 -6.13 -0.47 -5.52
N SER A 90 -6.90 0.54 -5.11
CA SER A 90 -6.57 1.94 -5.31
C SER A 90 -7.06 2.73 -4.10
N GLY A 91 -6.27 3.73 -3.67
CA GLY A 91 -6.64 4.49 -2.49
C GLY A 91 -5.63 5.54 -2.07
N TRP A 92 -5.77 5.99 -0.82
CA TRP A 92 -4.92 7.02 -0.22
C TRP A 92 -4.60 6.68 1.23
N TRP A 93 -3.37 6.98 1.64
CA TRP A 93 -2.97 7.06 3.04
C TRP A 93 -2.89 8.53 3.44
N ARG A 94 -3.67 8.90 4.43
CA ARG A 94 -3.73 10.25 4.98
C ARG A 94 -2.95 10.29 6.29
N LEU A 95 -1.91 11.11 6.35
CA LEU A 95 -1.04 11.25 7.53
C LEU A 95 -1.57 12.36 8.43
N GLN A 96 -1.63 12.09 9.73
CA GLN A 96 -2.03 13.02 10.76
C GLN A 96 -0.82 13.50 11.56
N PRO A 97 -0.87 14.69 12.21
CA PRO A 97 0.25 15.24 12.98
C PRO A 97 0.72 14.36 14.15
N ASP A 98 -0.13 13.48 14.66
CA ASP A 98 0.15 12.55 15.76
C ASP A 98 0.73 11.20 15.29
N GLY A 99 1.11 11.07 14.01
CA GLY A 99 1.62 9.83 13.42
C GLY A 99 0.54 8.83 13.02
N ARG A 100 -0.73 9.15 13.24
CA ARG A 100 -1.85 8.32 12.81
C ARG A 100 -1.95 8.32 11.28
N VAL A 101 -2.29 7.16 10.75
CA VAL A 101 -2.57 6.94 9.33
C VAL A 101 -4.03 6.52 9.18
N GLU A 102 -4.74 7.19 8.28
CA GLU A 102 -6.08 6.80 7.84
C GLU A 102 -5.98 6.37 6.37
N ALA A 103 -6.20 5.10 6.07
CA ALA A 103 -6.14 4.58 4.72
C ALA A 103 -7.55 4.36 4.17
N LEU A 104 -7.77 4.82 2.93
CA LEU A 104 -8.99 4.60 2.17
C LEU A 104 -8.61 3.70 1.00
N VAL A 105 -9.19 2.51 0.91
CA VAL A 105 -8.83 1.52 -0.12
C VAL A 105 -10.09 0.99 -0.77
N ALA A 106 -10.14 1.05 -2.10
CA ALA A 106 -11.22 0.50 -2.90
C ALA A 106 -10.71 -0.62 -3.81
N GLN A 107 -11.56 -1.64 -3.99
CA GLN A 107 -11.29 -2.81 -4.82
C GLN A 107 -12.39 -2.97 -5.89
N PRO A 108 -12.06 -3.37 -7.12
CA PRO A 108 -13.06 -3.60 -8.16
C PRO A 108 -13.99 -4.80 -7.86
N THR A 109 -13.67 -5.60 -6.83
CA THR A 109 -14.51 -6.69 -6.31
C THR A 109 -15.70 -6.20 -5.46
N GLY A 110 -15.86 -4.87 -5.34
CA GLY A 110 -16.99 -4.27 -4.62
C GLY A 110 -16.73 -4.03 -3.13
N ILE A 111 -15.47 -4.07 -2.69
CA ILE A 111 -15.07 -3.85 -1.31
C ILE A 111 -14.42 -2.46 -1.19
N THR A 112 -14.82 -1.69 -0.18
CA THR A 112 -14.16 -0.44 0.19
C THR A 112 -13.88 -0.44 1.69
N GLU A 113 -12.64 -0.13 2.06
CA GLU A 113 -12.17 -0.16 3.44
C GLU A 113 -11.73 1.23 3.88
N VAL A 114 -12.08 1.59 5.09
CA VAL A 114 -11.43 2.64 5.87
C VAL A 114 -10.61 1.95 6.95
N LEU A 115 -9.31 2.13 6.92
CA LEU A 115 -8.37 1.55 7.87
C LEU A 115 -7.75 2.68 8.68
N VAL A 116 -7.48 2.43 9.95
CA VAL A 116 -6.81 3.38 10.86
C VAL A 116 -5.65 2.67 11.55
N GLY A 117 -4.56 3.38 11.73
CA GLY A 117 -3.39 2.86 12.40
C GLY A 117 -2.31 3.91 12.60
N HIS A 118 -1.08 3.47 12.69
CA HIS A 118 0.07 4.35 12.95
C HIS A 118 1.25 4.03 12.02
N ALA A 119 2.03 5.06 11.73
CA ALA A 119 3.31 4.97 11.05
C ALA A 119 4.43 5.36 12.00
N GLY A 120 5.50 4.58 12.02
CA GLY A 120 6.71 4.85 12.80
C GLY A 120 7.74 3.75 12.64
N GLU A 121 9.03 4.09 12.86
CA GLU A 121 10.14 3.13 12.84
C GLU A 121 10.20 2.25 11.57
N GLY A 122 9.89 2.84 10.40
CA GLY A 122 9.89 2.10 9.12
C GLY A 122 8.72 1.14 8.94
N ALA A 123 7.70 1.20 9.79
CA ALA A 123 6.52 0.34 9.71
C ALA A 123 5.21 1.15 9.66
N VAL A 124 4.20 0.56 9.04
CA VAL A 124 2.81 1.05 9.06
C VAL A 124 1.90 -0.13 9.40
N ASP A 125 1.20 -0.02 10.51
CA ASP A 125 0.16 -0.96 10.95
C ASP A 125 -1.21 -0.33 10.77
N LEU A 126 -2.10 -1.02 10.06
CA LEU A 126 -3.46 -0.58 9.75
C LEU A 126 -4.46 -1.66 10.14
N SER A 127 -5.56 -1.26 10.76
CA SER A 127 -6.70 -2.15 11.08
C SER A 127 -8.00 -1.52 10.62
N THR A 128 -8.97 -2.35 10.31
CA THR A 128 -10.31 -1.92 9.88
C THR A 128 -10.94 -0.95 10.88
N HIS A 129 -11.33 0.21 10.40
CA HIS A 129 -12.29 1.10 11.03
C HIS A 129 -13.72 0.80 10.52
N SER A 130 -13.87 0.65 9.20
CA SER A 130 -15.12 0.24 8.56
C SER A 130 -14.87 -0.43 7.21
N VAL A 131 -15.82 -1.31 6.82
CA VAL A 131 -15.89 -1.93 5.50
C VAL A 131 -17.25 -1.62 4.89
N ALA A 132 -17.28 -1.20 3.64
CA ALA A 132 -18.48 -1.07 2.83
C ALA A 132 -18.43 -2.08 1.67
N LEU A 133 -19.54 -2.78 1.46
CA LEU A 133 -19.66 -3.83 0.46
C LEU A 133 -20.76 -3.49 -0.55
N THR A 134 -20.49 -3.74 -1.84
CA THR A 134 -21.58 -3.80 -2.82
C THR A 134 -22.41 -5.07 -2.64
N PRO A 135 -23.67 -5.13 -3.13
CA PRO A 135 -24.53 -6.29 -2.91
C PRO A 135 -23.99 -7.63 -3.43
N THR A 136 -23.02 -7.61 -4.34
CA THR A 136 -22.41 -8.81 -4.94
C THR A 136 -21.00 -9.10 -4.46
N ALA A 137 -20.46 -8.26 -3.55
CA ALA A 137 -19.14 -8.46 -2.98
C ALA A 137 -19.13 -9.68 -2.04
N LYS A 138 -17.94 -10.27 -1.86
CA LYS A 138 -17.75 -11.25 -0.79
C LYS A 138 -17.92 -10.56 0.57
N ASP A 139 -18.47 -11.26 1.52
CA ASP A 139 -18.59 -10.79 2.90
C ASP A 139 -17.21 -10.67 3.55
N VAL A 140 -16.74 -9.44 3.71
CA VAL A 140 -15.49 -9.07 4.40
C VAL A 140 -15.88 -8.22 5.60
N THR A 141 -15.44 -8.62 6.79
CA THR A 141 -15.83 -7.94 8.03
C THR A 141 -14.68 -7.18 8.68
N ALA A 142 -13.43 -7.63 8.50
CA ALA A 142 -12.25 -6.94 9.01
C ALA A 142 -10.99 -7.34 8.26
N THR A 143 -10.00 -6.43 8.25
CA THR A 143 -8.64 -6.70 7.80
C THR A 143 -7.63 -6.04 8.74
N ARG A 144 -6.41 -6.56 8.73
CA ARG A 144 -5.24 -5.92 9.30
C ARG A 144 -4.12 -5.99 8.27
N ARG A 145 -3.40 -4.88 8.10
CA ARG A 145 -2.30 -4.79 7.14
C ARG A 145 -1.08 -4.22 7.83
N ARG A 146 0.07 -4.87 7.63
CA ARG A 146 1.36 -4.38 8.08
C ARG A 146 2.31 -4.27 6.90
N TYR A 147 2.97 -3.12 6.81
CA TYR A 147 4.04 -2.83 5.87
C TYR A 147 5.28 -2.50 6.70
N THR A 148 6.41 -3.18 6.46
CA THR A 148 7.63 -2.98 7.24
C THR A 148 8.83 -2.91 6.31
N LEU A 149 9.54 -1.77 6.29
CA LEU A 149 10.83 -1.62 5.62
C LEU A 149 11.85 -2.51 6.32
N ALA A 150 12.74 -3.14 5.56
CA ALA A 150 13.78 -3.98 6.14
C ALA A 150 14.83 -3.12 6.84
N ASP A 151 15.30 -3.57 8.00
CA ASP A 151 16.37 -2.91 8.72
C ASP A 151 17.66 -2.88 7.89
N GLY A 152 18.20 -1.68 7.68
CA GLY A 152 19.43 -1.48 6.91
C GLY A 152 19.29 -1.67 5.39
N ASP A 153 18.12 -2.04 4.88
CA ASP A 153 17.81 -2.17 3.44
C ASP A 153 16.53 -1.40 3.10
N THR A 154 16.70 -0.14 2.71
CA THR A 154 15.58 0.75 2.37
C THR A 154 14.90 0.41 1.04
N ASP A 155 15.42 -0.58 0.31
CA ASP A 155 14.88 -1.03 -0.97
C ASP A 155 14.10 -2.36 -0.88
N THR A 156 13.85 -2.83 0.35
CA THR A 156 13.02 -3.99 0.62
C THR A 156 11.96 -3.67 1.68
N PHE A 157 10.73 -4.07 1.46
CA PHE A 157 9.71 -4.12 2.53
C PHE A 157 8.95 -5.44 2.52
N THR A 158 8.42 -5.82 3.69
CA THR A 158 7.49 -6.93 3.87
C THR A 158 6.07 -6.43 3.99
N PHE A 159 5.14 -7.19 3.45
CA PHE A 159 3.69 -6.98 3.53
C PHE A 159 3.04 -8.19 4.18
N VAL A 160 2.19 -7.94 5.19
CA VAL A 160 1.36 -8.97 5.84
C VAL A 160 -0.08 -8.47 5.84
N HIS A 161 -1.01 -9.36 5.48
CA HIS A 161 -2.44 -9.08 5.44
C HIS A 161 -3.20 -10.19 6.13
N ASP A 162 -3.89 -9.85 7.21
CA ASP A 162 -4.86 -10.70 7.89
C ASP A 162 -6.26 -10.32 7.41
N LEU A 163 -7.16 -11.29 7.30
CA LEU A 163 -8.48 -11.16 6.73
C LEU A 163 -9.53 -11.88 7.58
N ALA A 164 -10.67 -11.25 7.84
CA ALA A 164 -11.90 -11.86 8.31
C ALA A 164 -12.96 -11.76 7.20
N ALA A 165 -13.34 -12.88 6.61
CA ALA A 165 -14.27 -12.93 5.50
C ALA A 165 -15.01 -14.27 5.42
N VAL A 166 -16.17 -14.27 4.76
CA VAL A 166 -16.99 -15.46 4.48
C VAL A 166 -17.17 -16.36 5.70
N GLY A 167 -17.49 -15.73 6.84
CA GLY A 167 -17.74 -16.41 8.11
C GLY A 167 -16.48 -16.86 8.88
N GLN A 168 -15.27 -16.57 8.37
CA GLN A 168 -14.02 -16.88 9.05
C GLN A 168 -13.55 -15.70 9.92
N PRO A 169 -12.94 -15.97 11.10
CA PRO A 169 -12.37 -14.94 11.95
C PRO A 169 -11.14 -14.29 11.33
N LEU A 170 -10.70 -13.16 11.89
CA LEU A 170 -9.48 -12.49 11.47
C LEU A 170 -8.27 -13.42 11.64
N GLN A 171 -7.61 -13.74 10.55
CA GLN A 171 -6.49 -14.65 10.49
C GLN A 171 -5.56 -14.32 9.32
N HIS A 172 -4.36 -14.89 9.32
CA HIS A 172 -3.39 -14.68 8.26
C HIS A 172 -3.96 -15.10 6.89
N HIS A 173 -3.79 -14.23 5.90
CA HIS A 173 -4.23 -14.46 4.53
C HIS A 173 -3.10 -14.35 3.53
N LEU A 174 -2.30 -13.28 3.58
CA LEU A 174 -1.22 -13.02 2.63
C LEU A 174 0.04 -12.54 3.33
N SER A 175 1.18 -12.94 2.77
CA SER A 175 2.48 -12.31 3.07
C SER A 175 3.31 -12.19 1.79
N ALA A 176 4.11 -11.12 1.68
CA ALA A 176 5.02 -10.90 0.56
C ALA A 176 6.27 -10.13 0.99
N THR A 177 7.33 -10.29 0.21
CA THR A 177 8.51 -9.43 0.25
C THR A 177 8.62 -8.73 -1.09
N LEU A 178 8.75 -7.41 -1.06
CA LEU A 178 8.83 -6.55 -2.25
C LEU A 178 10.14 -5.78 -2.25
N ARG A 179 10.67 -5.57 -3.45
CA ARG A 179 11.83 -4.73 -3.69
C ARG A 179 11.43 -3.52 -4.53
N ARG A 180 12.13 -2.41 -4.26
CA ARG A 180 11.95 -1.18 -5.05
C ARG A 180 12.44 -1.41 -6.48
N GLU A 181 11.68 -0.93 -7.45
CA GLU A 181 12.07 -0.97 -8.86
C GLU A 181 13.27 -0.04 -9.13
N VAL A 182 14.24 -0.56 -9.87
CA VAL A 182 15.47 0.16 -10.23
C VAL A 182 15.15 1.39 -11.11
N GLY A 183 15.74 2.53 -10.76
CA GLY A 183 15.45 3.83 -11.38
C GLY A 183 14.74 4.81 -10.46
N GLN A 184 14.31 4.34 -9.27
CA GLN A 184 13.69 5.14 -8.22
C GLN A 184 14.60 5.12 -6.99
N SER A 185 15.64 5.97 -6.99
CA SER A 185 16.59 6.02 -5.87
C SER A 185 15.91 6.42 -4.57
N THR A 186 16.29 5.73 -3.50
CA THR A 186 15.91 6.04 -2.11
C THR A 186 16.31 7.47 -1.76
N PRO A 187 15.42 8.26 -1.13
CA PRO A 187 15.84 9.54 -0.56
C PRO A 187 16.91 9.30 0.50
N PRO A 188 17.94 10.15 0.58
CA PRO A 188 18.88 10.08 1.68
C PRO A 188 18.12 10.25 2.99
N THR A 189 18.39 9.39 3.96
CA THR A 189 17.93 9.54 5.35
C THR A 189 18.53 10.83 5.91
N SER A 190 17.88 11.97 5.67
CA SER A 190 18.23 13.21 6.31
C SER A 190 17.69 13.15 7.74
N SER A 191 18.61 13.11 8.71
CA SER A 191 18.33 13.44 10.11
C SER A 191 17.68 14.83 10.14
N TRP A 192 16.37 14.87 10.27
CA TRP A 192 15.65 16.10 10.53
C TRP A 192 15.96 16.53 11.96
N ASN A 193 16.96 17.41 12.11
CA ASN A 193 17.23 18.08 13.37
C ASN A 193 16.01 18.94 13.72
N SER A 194 15.36 18.55 14.81
CA SER A 194 14.36 19.35 15.51
C SER A 194 15.05 20.58 16.09
N SER A 195 15.00 21.68 15.35
CA SER A 195 15.36 23.01 15.84
C SER A 195 14.25 23.95 15.39
N VAL A 196 13.17 23.94 16.14
CA VAL A 196 12.20 25.04 16.13
C VAL A 196 12.33 25.74 17.48
N GLN A 197 12.92 26.93 17.44
CA GLN A 197 12.71 27.95 18.45
C GLN A 197 11.40 28.68 18.17
#